data_b7750287204a603e0fbdaaf4271fabed
#
_entry.id   b7750287204a603e0fbdaaf4271fabed
#
_cell.length_a   1.000
_cell.length_b   1.000
_cell.length_c   1.000
_cell.angle_alpha   90.00
_cell.angle_beta   90.00
_cell.angle_gamma   90.00
#
_symmetry.space_group_name_H-M   'P 1'
#
loop_
_entity.id
_entity.type
_entity.pdbx_description
1 polymer ?
#
loop_
_entity_poly.entity_id
_entity_poly.type
_entity_poly.pdbx_seq_one_letter_code
_entity_poly.pdbx_strand_id
1 'polypeptide(L)'
;MKSLKDVIPDPQKVTNLEPEELGKHVLHVLHSGEGTNIKRSEISKNMASHYHPDFHHAIAHAVEEALGWLAQQCLMGASPYDQDLIFLTRRGKKLASDYQEEHPVDIE
;
A
#
# COMPACT_ATOMS: atom_id res chain seq x y z
N MET A 1 -8.58 -10.17 3.96
CA MET A 1 -7.77 -8.94 3.72
C MET A 1 -7.68 -8.68 2.24
N LYS A 2 -7.81 -7.42 1.86
CA LYS A 2 -7.68 -7.03 0.46
C LYS A 2 -6.24 -7.08 0.01
N SER A 3 -6.02 -7.44 -1.25
CA SER A 3 -4.72 -7.30 -1.89
C SER A 3 -4.74 -6.09 -2.81
N LEU A 4 -3.54 -5.66 -3.23
CA LEU A 4 -3.45 -4.55 -4.17
C LEU A 4 -4.16 -4.91 -5.48
N LYS A 5 -4.09 -6.17 -5.89
CA LYS A 5 -4.76 -6.63 -7.10
C LYS A 5 -6.27 -6.48 -7.02
N ASP A 6 -6.85 -6.59 -5.82
CA ASP A 6 -8.29 -6.39 -5.65
C ASP A 6 -8.70 -4.95 -5.93
N VAL A 7 -7.78 -4.01 -5.67
CA VAL A 7 -8.03 -2.58 -5.86
C VAL A 7 -7.64 -2.14 -7.26
N ILE A 8 -6.51 -2.62 -7.76
CA ILE A 8 -6.00 -2.28 -9.09
C ILE A 8 -5.66 -3.57 -9.81
N PRO A 9 -6.64 -4.17 -10.52
CA PRO A 9 -6.39 -5.46 -11.19
C PRO A 9 -5.39 -5.39 -12.34
N ASP A 10 -5.28 -4.25 -13.02
CA ASP A 10 -4.41 -4.11 -14.18
C ASP A 10 -2.98 -3.78 -13.74
N PRO A 11 -2.00 -4.67 -13.98
CA PRO A 11 -0.63 -4.42 -13.55
C PRO A 11 -0.01 -3.19 -14.21
N GLN A 12 -0.37 -2.89 -15.45
CA GLN A 12 0.16 -1.71 -16.13
C GLN A 12 -0.32 -0.43 -15.46
N LYS A 13 -1.55 -0.45 -14.94
CA LYS A 13 -2.06 0.71 -14.24
C LYS A 13 -1.26 0.97 -12.97
N VAL A 14 -0.86 -0.10 -12.27
CA VAL A 14 -0.04 0.05 -11.07
C VAL A 14 1.26 0.77 -11.39
N THR A 15 1.94 0.36 -12.46
CA THR A 15 3.23 0.92 -12.81
C THR A 15 3.12 2.31 -13.43
N ASN A 16 1.94 2.70 -13.90
CA ASN A 16 1.73 4.02 -14.50
C ASN A 16 1.25 5.07 -13.50
N LEU A 17 0.82 4.66 -12.31
CA LEU A 17 0.38 5.62 -11.30
C LEU A 17 1.56 6.35 -10.67
N GLU A 18 1.36 7.63 -10.37
CA GLU A 18 2.34 8.38 -9.61
C GLU A 18 2.46 7.79 -8.20
N PRO A 19 3.63 7.93 -7.56
CA PRO A 19 3.79 7.41 -6.20
C PRO A 19 2.74 7.92 -5.22
N GLU A 20 2.30 9.18 -5.38
CA GLU A 20 1.26 9.74 -4.53
C GLU A 20 -0.05 8.98 -4.70
N GLU A 21 -0.45 8.74 -5.93
CA GLU A 21 -1.71 8.03 -6.19
C GLU A 21 -1.62 6.57 -5.78
N LEU A 22 -0.54 5.90 -6.17
CA LEU A 22 -0.33 4.52 -5.78
C LEU A 22 -0.24 4.39 -4.26
N GLY A 23 0.40 5.37 -3.61
CA GLY A 23 0.53 5.36 -2.16
C GLY A 23 -0.81 5.34 -1.45
N LYS A 24 -1.79 6.07 -1.97
CA LYS A 24 -3.12 6.07 -1.37
C LYS A 24 -3.77 4.68 -1.46
N HIS A 25 -3.61 4.01 -2.59
CA HIS A 25 -4.14 2.65 -2.74
C HIS A 25 -3.41 1.66 -1.82
N VAL A 26 -2.08 1.78 -1.75
CA VAL A 26 -1.28 0.93 -0.87
C VAL A 26 -1.69 1.15 0.59
N LEU A 27 -1.86 2.41 0.98
CA LEU A 27 -2.27 2.74 2.34
C LEU A 27 -3.62 2.10 2.68
N HIS A 28 -4.56 2.14 1.74
CA HIS A 28 -5.87 1.53 1.94
C HIS A 28 -5.75 0.01 2.14
N VAL A 29 -4.91 -0.65 1.34
CA VAL A 29 -4.70 -2.08 1.47
C VAL A 29 -4.09 -2.41 2.84
N LEU A 30 -3.09 -1.64 3.26
CA LEU A 30 -2.46 -1.87 4.57
C LEU A 30 -3.47 -1.64 5.70
N HIS A 31 -4.32 -0.64 5.58
CA HIS A 31 -5.32 -0.36 6.60
C HIS A 31 -6.40 -1.44 6.65
N SER A 32 -6.71 -2.06 5.52
CA SER A 32 -7.71 -3.14 5.49
C SER A 32 -7.22 -4.37 6.24
N GLY A 33 -5.90 -4.50 6.44
CA GLY A 33 -5.35 -5.46 7.37
C GLY A 33 -5.41 -4.86 8.77
N GLU A 34 -4.31 -4.94 9.51
CA GLU A 34 -4.31 -4.44 10.89
C GLU A 34 -3.70 -3.04 11.02
N GLY A 35 -2.94 -2.62 10.02
CA GLY A 35 -2.31 -1.31 10.07
C GLY A 35 -1.16 -1.21 11.07
N THR A 36 -0.69 -2.33 11.60
CA THR A 36 0.39 -2.34 12.58
C THR A 36 1.17 -3.64 12.47
N ASN A 37 2.44 -3.61 12.89
CA ASN A 37 3.32 -4.78 12.91
C ASN A 37 3.47 -5.41 11.53
N ILE A 38 3.56 -4.57 10.50
CA ILE A 38 3.71 -5.01 9.12
C ILE A 38 5.19 -5.01 8.78
N LYS A 39 5.69 -6.12 8.22
CA LYS A 39 7.10 -6.18 7.81
C LYS A 39 7.30 -5.42 6.51
N ARG A 40 8.02 -4.31 6.60
CA ARG A 40 8.25 -3.47 5.43
C ARG A 40 8.94 -4.23 4.30
N SER A 41 9.90 -5.09 4.65
CA SER A 41 10.67 -5.82 3.64
C SER A 41 9.81 -6.79 2.83
N GLU A 42 8.61 -7.11 3.31
CA GLU A 42 7.74 -8.06 2.62
C GLU A 42 6.58 -7.40 1.89
N ILE A 43 6.34 -6.11 2.12
CA ILE A 43 5.15 -5.46 1.57
C ILE A 43 5.16 -5.49 0.04
N SER A 44 6.24 -5.01 -0.57
CA SER A 44 6.29 -4.91 -2.03
C SER A 44 6.23 -6.28 -2.69
N LYS A 45 6.90 -7.25 -2.10
CA LYS A 45 6.89 -8.61 -2.63
C LYS A 45 5.51 -9.23 -2.53
N ASN A 46 4.85 -9.07 -1.39
CA ASN A 46 3.50 -9.61 -1.23
C ASN A 46 2.52 -8.98 -2.18
N MET A 47 2.57 -7.68 -2.34
CA MET A 47 1.66 -7.00 -3.24
C MET A 47 1.89 -7.41 -4.68
N ALA A 48 3.15 -7.54 -5.09
CA ALA A 48 3.48 -7.96 -6.45
C ALA A 48 3.10 -9.41 -6.71
N SER A 49 3.11 -10.26 -5.69
CA SER A 49 2.93 -11.71 -5.86
C SER A 49 1.55 -12.08 -6.41
N HIS A 50 0.57 -11.20 -6.30
CA HIS A 50 -0.79 -11.48 -6.79
C HIS A 50 -0.93 -11.23 -8.29
N TYR A 51 0.09 -10.67 -8.93
CA TYR A 51 0.09 -10.39 -10.36
C TYR A 51 0.91 -11.43 -11.10
N HIS A 52 0.81 -11.42 -12.42
CA HIS A 52 1.61 -12.33 -13.24
C HIS A 52 3.09 -12.08 -12.98
N PRO A 53 3.92 -13.15 -12.94
CA PRO A 53 5.35 -13.00 -12.62
C PRO A 53 6.12 -12.01 -13.50
N ASP A 54 5.69 -11.83 -14.76
CA ASP A 54 6.36 -10.88 -15.64
C ASP A 54 6.31 -9.45 -15.10
N PHE A 55 5.37 -9.15 -14.23
CA PHE A 55 5.19 -7.80 -13.70
C PHE A 55 5.71 -7.65 -12.28
N HIS A 56 6.17 -8.74 -11.63
CA HIS A 56 6.54 -8.70 -10.22
C HIS A 56 7.59 -7.63 -9.92
N HIS A 57 8.64 -7.57 -10.75
CA HIS A 57 9.74 -6.64 -10.50
C HIS A 57 9.27 -5.19 -10.61
N ALA A 58 8.56 -4.88 -11.68
CA ALA A 58 8.08 -3.51 -11.90
C ALA A 58 7.09 -3.08 -10.83
N ILE A 59 6.18 -3.97 -10.46
CA ILE A 59 5.18 -3.65 -9.43
C ILE A 59 5.85 -3.48 -8.07
N ALA A 60 6.79 -4.35 -7.73
CA ALA A 60 7.51 -4.22 -6.46
C ALA A 60 8.24 -2.89 -6.38
N HIS A 61 8.88 -2.46 -7.46
CA HIS A 61 9.55 -1.16 -7.49
C HIS A 61 8.55 -0.01 -7.31
N ALA A 62 7.42 -0.08 -8.01
CA ALA A 62 6.40 0.96 -7.89
C ALA A 62 5.86 1.05 -6.46
N VAL A 63 5.64 -0.10 -5.83
CA VAL A 63 5.17 -0.12 -4.45
C VAL A 63 6.22 0.46 -3.51
N GLU A 64 7.52 0.16 -3.74
CA GLU A 64 8.57 0.74 -2.91
C GLU A 64 8.60 2.26 -3.03
N GLU A 65 8.40 2.80 -4.22
CA GLU A 65 8.31 4.25 -4.37
C GLU A 65 7.12 4.82 -3.61
N ALA A 66 6.00 4.11 -3.67
CA ALA A 66 4.80 4.53 -2.95
C ALA A 66 5.02 4.52 -1.43
N LEU A 67 5.71 3.49 -0.93
CA LEU A 67 6.04 3.40 0.49
C LEU A 67 6.93 4.56 0.92
N GLY A 68 7.90 4.93 0.08
CA GLY A 68 8.75 6.10 0.36
C GLY A 68 7.94 7.36 0.47
N TRP A 69 6.98 7.55 -0.43
CA TRP A 69 6.10 8.71 -0.36
C TRP A 69 5.28 8.72 0.93
N LEU A 70 4.71 7.56 1.30
CA LEU A 70 3.92 7.46 2.53
C LEU A 70 4.74 7.84 3.75
N ALA A 71 5.99 7.39 3.81
CA ALA A 71 6.86 7.72 4.94
C ALA A 71 7.15 9.22 4.98
N GLN A 72 7.42 9.84 3.82
CA GLN A 72 7.68 11.27 3.76
C GLN A 72 6.48 12.09 4.21
N GLN A 73 5.28 11.61 3.96
CA GLN A 73 4.06 12.31 4.33
C GLN A 73 3.63 12.02 5.76
N CYS A 74 4.43 11.27 6.50
CA CYS A 74 4.13 10.88 7.89
C CYS A 74 2.82 10.08 7.98
N LEU A 75 2.54 9.30 6.95
CA LEU A 75 1.34 8.45 6.93
C LEU A 75 1.64 7.06 7.46
N MET A 76 2.91 6.69 7.47
CA MET A 76 3.36 5.48 8.14
C MET A 76 4.70 5.76 8.82
N GLY A 77 5.02 4.92 9.81
CA GLY A 77 6.27 5.07 10.54
C GLY A 77 6.85 3.71 10.88
N ALA A 78 8.13 3.71 11.26
CA ALA A 78 8.81 2.50 11.69
C ALA A 78 8.61 2.30 13.19
N SER A 79 8.46 1.04 13.60
CA SER A 79 8.35 0.71 15.01
C SER A 79 9.63 1.10 15.75
N PRO A 80 9.53 1.67 16.95
CA PRO A 80 10.75 2.00 17.71
C PRO A 80 11.50 0.76 18.18
N TYR A 81 10.88 -0.42 18.10
CA TYR A 81 11.51 -1.65 18.57
C TYR A 81 12.11 -2.47 17.44
N ASP A 82 11.68 -2.25 16.20
CA ASP A 82 12.17 -3.00 15.04
C ASP A 82 11.94 -2.15 13.80
N GLN A 83 13.02 -1.74 13.14
CA GLN A 83 12.92 -0.87 11.98
C GLN A 83 12.23 -1.53 10.80
N ASP A 84 12.20 -2.86 10.75
CA ASP A 84 11.52 -3.57 9.67
C ASP A 84 10.01 -3.65 9.90
N LEU A 85 9.55 -3.37 11.11
CA LEU A 85 8.12 -3.32 11.39
C LEU A 85 7.60 -1.90 11.24
N ILE A 86 6.52 -1.75 10.51
CA ILE A 86 5.91 -0.43 10.32
C ILE A 86 4.49 -0.42 10.87
N PHE A 87 4.00 0.79 11.09
CA PHE A 87 2.62 1.00 11.51
C PHE A 87 2.06 2.20 10.77
N LEU A 88 0.74 2.24 10.62
CA LEU A 88 0.08 3.42 10.08
C LEU A 88 -0.08 4.44 11.19
N THR A 89 0.32 5.69 10.90
CA THR A 89 0.15 6.77 11.85
C THR A 89 -1.34 7.11 11.99
N ARG A 90 -1.67 7.94 12.99
CA ARG A 90 -3.04 8.42 13.12
C ARG A 90 -3.48 9.15 11.86
N ARG A 91 -2.58 9.94 11.27
CA ARG A 91 -2.85 10.64 10.02
C ARG A 91 -3.07 9.64 8.88
N GLY A 92 -2.26 8.59 8.84
CA GLY A 92 -2.41 7.56 7.82
C GLY A 92 -3.73 6.83 7.92
N LYS A 93 -4.14 6.49 9.13
CA LYS A 93 -5.42 5.81 9.34
C LYS A 93 -6.59 6.68 8.90
N LYS A 94 -6.51 7.98 9.18
CA LYS A 94 -7.56 8.90 8.77
C LYS A 94 -7.64 9.00 7.25
N LEU A 95 -6.50 9.11 6.59
CA LEU A 95 -6.49 9.19 5.12
C LEU A 95 -7.03 7.91 4.50
N ALA A 96 -6.69 6.76 5.07
CA ALA A 96 -7.20 5.48 4.58
C ALA A 96 -8.71 5.40 4.71
N SER A 97 -9.27 5.93 5.81
CA SER A 97 -10.71 5.97 6.00
C SER A 97 -11.37 6.89 4.98
N ASP A 98 -10.76 8.05 4.72
CA ASP A 98 -11.27 8.99 3.73
C ASP A 98 -11.25 8.36 2.34
N TYR A 99 -10.21 7.59 2.02
CA TYR A 99 -10.12 6.87 0.75
C TYR A 99 -11.31 5.93 0.59
N GLN A 100 -11.66 5.23 1.65
CA GLN A 100 -12.76 4.26 1.58
C GLN A 100 -14.09 4.96 1.31
N GLU A 101 -14.28 6.17 1.83
CA GLU A 101 -15.48 6.94 1.55
C GLU A 101 -15.51 7.45 0.12
N GLU A 102 -14.35 7.87 -0.41
CA GLU A 102 -14.25 8.36 -1.77
C GLU A 102 -14.35 7.25 -2.81
N HIS A 103 -13.97 6.03 -2.43
CA HIS A 103 -13.94 4.89 -3.32
C HIS A 103 -14.75 3.75 -2.71
N PRO A 104 -16.09 3.90 -2.60
CA PRO A 104 -16.92 2.86 -2.00
C PRO A 104 -16.80 1.59 -2.83
N VAL A 105 -16.58 0.56 -2.14
CA VAL A 105 -16.34 -0.71 -2.78
C VAL A 105 -17.66 -1.34 -3.13
N ASP A 106 -18.06 -1.45 -3.20
CA ASP A 106 -19.09 -1.94 -3.36
C ASP A 106 -19.60 -2.47 -3.94
N ILE A 107 -20.02 -2.60 -3.82
CA ILE A 107 -20.64 -2.88 -4.03
C ILE A 107 -21.26 -3.49 -4.68
N GLU A 108 -21.50 -3.88 -5.00
CA GLU A 108 -21.99 -4.31 -5.57
C GLU A 108 -22.00 -4.94 -5.43
#